data_cf12a41cec43be9501ce4aa3e45c315c
#
_entry.id   cf12a41cec43be9501ce4aa3e45c315c
#
_cell.length_a   1.000
_cell.length_b   1.000
_cell.length_c   1.000
_cell.angle_alpha   90.00
_cell.angle_beta   90.00
_cell.angle_gamma   90.00
#
_symmetry.space_group_name_H-M   'P 1'
#
loop_
_entity.id
_entity.type
_entity.pdbx_description
1 polymer ?
#
loop_
_entity_poly.entity_id
_entity_poly.type
_entity_poly.pdbx_seq_one_letter_code
_entity_poly.pdbx_strand_id
1 'polypeptide(L)'
;MNGRILRLVKSGAERRALESGEIDAVLDPATRTAHLLPDAQRALMLGGAQPANSLLAALPRQDYERMRDELEPVNLVYGEVLYEPGERVRHVYFPGDVHVSLLVVLDRSSALEVGLVGREGMIGMPLALGVEECPVRALVQGSGTALRMKAAAFREELARSAPLQREVYRYAHAKLVQARQTAACNRFHEVQARLARWLLMTRDRVGSDHFHLTHEFLADMLGVRRAGVTTAATILQRKKLISYRRGHISVLDRAGLAAAACPCYGVVRSLAR
;
A
#
# COMPACT_ATOMS: atom_id res chain seq x y z
N MET A 1 -23.28 1.29 -5.96
CA MET A 1 -23.00 0.05 -6.71
C MET A 1 -21.99 0.38 -7.81
N ASN A 2 -20.85 -0.34 -7.88
CA ASN A 2 -19.75 0.03 -8.77
C ASN A 2 -20.08 -0.27 -10.24
N GLY A 3 -19.96 0.70 -11.16
CA GLY A 3 -20.36 0.57 -12.59
C GLY A 3 -19.68 -0.57 -13.35
N ARG A 4 -18.58 -1.13 -12.81
CA ARG A 4 -17.87 -2.30 -13.34
C ARG A 4 -18.63 -3.62 -13.04
N ILE A 5 -19.22 -3.74 -11.85
CA ILE A 5 -20.03 -4.90 -11.43
C ILE A 5 -21.31 -4.97 -12.26
N LEU A 6 -21.94 -3.82 -12.52
CA LEU A 6 -23.16 -3.75 -13.34
C LEU A 6 -22.96 -4.19 -14.81
N ARG A 7 -21.74 -4.10 -15.34
CA ARG A 7 -21.42 -4.59 -16.70
C ARG A 7 -21.21 -6.11 -16.77
N LEU A 8 -20.95 -6.76 -15.65
CA LEU A 8 -20.74 -8.21 -15.56
C LEU A 8 -22.05 -8.96 -15.36
N VAL A 9 -23.09 -8.28 -14.83
CA VAL A 9 -24.42 -8.83 -14.57
C VAL A 9 -25.27 -8.72 -15.83
N LYS A 10 -25.56 -9.87 -16.46
CA LYS A 10 -26.22 -9.93 -17.77
C LYS A 10 -27.73 -10.18 -17.70
N SER A 11 -28.24 -10.73 -16.60
CA SER A 11 -29.65 -11.08 -16.46
C SER A 11 -30.37 -10.25 -15.39
N GLY A 12 -31.68 -10.05 -15.56
CA GLY A 12 -32.50 -9.39 -14.56
C GLY A 12 -32.67 -10.18 -13.26
N ALA A 13 -32.47 -11.50 -13.31
CA ALA A 13 -32.46 -12.37 -12.13
C ALA A 13 -31.20 -12.15 -11.29
N GLU A 14 -30.03 -12.13 -11.93
CA GLU A 14 -28.75 -11.82 -11.26
C GLU A 14 -28.77 -10.43 -10.63
N ARG A 15 -29.38 -9.45 -11.31
CA ARG A 15 -29.51 -8.08 -10.76
C ARG A 15 -30.36 -8.06 -9.49
N ARG A 16 -31.51 -8.78 -9.48
CA ARG A 16 -32.37 -8.89 -8.28
C ARG A 16 -31.68 -9.63 -7.14
N ALA A 17 -30.98 -10.73 -7.44
CA ALA A 17 -30.22 -11.48 -6.45
C ALA A 17 -29.04 -10.65 -5.84
N LEU A 18 -28.48 -9.73 -6.63
CA LEU A 18 -27.50 -8.75 -6.19
C LEU A 18 -28.12 -7.69 -5.25
N GLU A 19 -29.32 -7.21 -5.60
CA GLU A 19 -30.04 -6.19 -4.84
C GLU A 19 -30.66 -6.77 -3.55
N SER A 20 -30.98 -8.08 -3.53
CA SER A 20 -31.50 -8.78 -2.36
C SER A 20 -30.43 -9.31 -1.40
N GLY A 21 -29.15 -9.24 -1.81
CA GLY A 21 -28.04 -9.77 -1.02
C GLY A 21 -27.90 -11.31 -1.05
N GLU A 22 -28.58 -11.98 -2.01
CA GLU A 22 -28.44 -13.42 -2.22
C GLU A 22 -27.12 -13.81 -2.91
N ILE A 23 -26.43 -12.84 -3.52
CA ILE A 23 -25.13 -13.02 -4.17
C ILE A 23 -24.10 -12.10 -3.53
N ASP A 24 -23.02 -12.68 -3.03
CA ASP A 24 -21.93 -11.98 -2.36
C ASP A 24 -20.75 -11.62 -3.28
N ALA A 25 -20.68 -12.22 -4.47
CA ALA A 25 -19.61 -12.00 -5.43
C ALA A 25 -20.06 -12.19 -6.87
N VAL A 26 -19.42 -11.46 -7.79
CA VAL A 26 -19.57 -11.64 -9.23
C VAL A 26 -18.22 -12.03 -9.83
N LEU A 27 -18.20 -13.14 -10.58
CA LEU A 27 -17.00 -13.60 -11.29
C LEU A 27 -16.89 -12.89 -12.64
N ASP A 28 -15.78 -12.23 -12.88
CA ASP A 28 -15.41 -11.76 -14.23
C ASP A 28 -14.91 -12.96 -15.06
N PRO A 29 -15.64 -13.39 -16.07
CA PRO A 29 -15.27 -14.57 -16.86
C PRO A 29 -14.02 -14.35 -17.71
N ALA A 30 -13.67 -13.11 -18.05
CA ALA A 30 -12.51 -12.77 -18.88
C ALA A 30 -11.20 -12.82 -18.08
N THR A 31 -11.23 -12.34 -16.83
CA THR A 31 -10.07 -12.28 -15.95
C THR A 31 -10.03 -13.39 -14.92
N ARG A 32 -11.12 -14.16 -14.76
CA ARG A 32 -11.34 -15.16 -13.69
C ARG A 32 -11.21 -14.56 -12.28
N THR A 33 -11.46 -13.27 -12.14
CA THR A 33 -11.37 -12.55 -10.86
C THR A 33 -12.76 -12.45 -10.24
N ALA A 34 -12.89 -12.81 -8.97
CA ALA A 34 -14.11 -12.61 -8.21
C ALA A 34 -14.15 -11.16 -7.67
N HIS A 35 -15.22 -10.45 -7.97
CA HIS A 35 -15.53 -9.13 -7.41
C HIS A 35 -16.55 -9.31 -6.29
N LEU A 36 -16.12 -9.16 -5.05
CA LEU A 36 -17.01 -9.19 -3.89
C LEU A 36 -17.90 -7.93 -3.89
N LEU A 37 -19.15 -8.10 -3.47
CA LEU A 37 -20.05 -7.00 -3.21
C LEU A 37 -19.61 -6.21 -1.95
N PRO A 38 -20.01 -4.93 -1.81
CA PRO A 38 -19.59 -4.10 -0.68
C PRO A 38 -19.86 -4.73 0.68
N ASP A 39 -21.01 -5.35 0.88
CA ASP A 39 -21.39 -5.98 2.15
C ASP A 39 -20.61 -7.28 2.41
N ALA A 40 -20.43 -8.12 1.40
CA ALA A 40 -19.59 -9.30 1.49
C ALA A 40 -18.12 -8.94 1.70
N GLN A 41 -17.66 -7.88 1.03
CA GLN A 41 -16.33 -7.32 1.18
C GLN A 41 -16.14 -6.76 2.59
N ARG A 42 -17.15 -6.05 3.11
CA ARG A 42 -17.19 -5.57 4.49
C ARG A 42 -17.19 -6.74 5.49
N ALA A 43 -18.01 -7.75 5.27
CA ALA A 43 -18.07 -8.94 6.11
C ALA A 43 -16.72 -9.70 6.11
N LEU A 44 -16.09 -9.87 4.96
CA LEU A 44 -14.80 -10.54 4.84
C LEU A 44 -13.67 -9.74 5.52
N MET A 45 -13.66 -8.42 5.36
CA MET A 45 -12.64 -7.54 5.93
C MET A 45 -12.83 -7.27 7.41
N LEU A 46 -14.08 -7.21 7.87
CA LEU A 46 -14.44 -6.89 9.26
C LEU A 46 -14.90 -8.10 10.05
N GLY A 47 -15.36 -9.17 9.41
CA GLY A 47 -15.93 -10.38 10.04
C GLY A 47 -14.92 -11.46 10.39
N GLY A 48 -13.66 -11.34 9.95
CA GLY A 48 -12.58 -12.23 10.34
C GLY A 48 -12.17 -12.01 11.80
N ALA A 49 -11.59 -13.02 12.44
CA ALA A 49 -11.09 -12.93 13.81
C ALA A 49 -10.04 -11.81 13.99
N GLN A 50 -9.35 -11.42 12.91
CA GLN A 50 -8.39 -10.31 12.90
C GLN A 50 -8.43 -9.55 11.56
N PRO A 51 -8.31 -8.19 11.57
CA PRO A 51 -8.23 -7.41 10.35
C PRO A 51 -6.95 -7.71 9.56
N ALA A 52 -7.01 -7.59 8.22
CA ALA A 52 -5.86 -7.80 7.34
C ALA A 52 -4.74 -6.77 7.56
N ASN A 53 -5.09 -5.59 8.06
CA ASN A 53 -4.14 -4.55 8.42
C ASN A 53 -3.52 -4.83 9.79
N SER A 54 -2.19 -4.91 9.86
CA SER A 54 -1.46 -5.30 11.07
C SER A 54 -1.57 -4.26 12.20
N LEU A 55 -1.71 -2.97 11.88
CA LEU A 55 -1.89 -1.93 12.88
C LEU A 55 -3.24 -2.11 13.59
N LEU A 56 -4.30 -2.36 12.83
CA LEU A 56 -5.62 -2.65 13.40
C LEU A 56 -5.66 -3.99 14.13
N ALA A 57 -4.95 -5.01 13.61
CA ALA A 57 -4.86 -6.33 14.22
C ALA A 57 -4.13 -6.34 15.57
N ALA A 58 -3.27 -5.34 15.82
CA ALA A 58 -2.56 -5.19 17.09
C ALA A 58 -3.42 -4.55 18.20
N LEU A 59 -4.59 -4.03 17.86
CA LEU A 59 -5.49 -3.42 18.85
C LEU A 59 -6.19 -4.48 19.71
N PRO A 60 -6.45 -4.18 20.99
CA PRO A 60 -7.39 -4.97 21.79
C PRO A 60 -8.74 -5.06 21.08
N ARG A 61 -9.38 -6.22 21.18
CA ARG A 61 -10.65 -6.51 20.51
C ARG A 61 -11.71 -5.42 20.74
N GLN A 62 -11.83 -4.93 21.97
CA GLN A 62 -12.81 -3.89 22.32
C GLN A 62 -12.54 -2.56 21.60
N ASP A 63 -11.26 -2.15 21.44
CA ASP A 63 -10.88 -0.95 20.73
C ASP A 63 -11.17 -1.08 19.22
N TYR A 64 -10.83 -2.24 18.63
CA TYR A 64 -11.13 -2.52 17.23
C TYR A 64 -12.64 -2.55 16.94
N GLU A 65 -13.44 -3.21 17.81
CA GLU A 65 -14.90 -3.28 17.65
C GLU A 65 -15.57 -1.91 17.67
N ARG A 66 -15.09 -0.95 18.47
CA ARG A 66 -15.58 0.44 18.43
C ARG A 66 -15.26 1.13 17.10
N MET A 67 -14.05 0.91 16.58
CA MET A 67 -13.63 1.50 15.29
C MET A 67 -14.35 0.88 14.10
N ARG A 68 -14.76 -0.37 14.21
CA ARG A 68 -15.30 -1.16 13.09
C ARG A 68 -16.47 -0.52 12.38
N ASP A 69 -17.37 0.11 13.14
CA ASP A 69 -18.58 0.73 12.56
C ASP A 69 -18.28 2.00 11.76
N GLU A 70 -17.14 2.64 12.03
CA GLU A 70 -16.61 3.80 11.30
C GLU A 70 -15.66 3.42 10.16
N LEU A 71 -15.29 2.13 10.05
CA LEU A 71 -14.43 1.61 8.99
C LEU A 71 -15.25 1.21 7.77
N GLU A 72 -14.93 1.80 6.62
CA GLU A 72 -15.56 1.53 5.33
C GLU A 72 -14.59 0.78 4.42
N PRO A 73 -14.94 -0.41 3.90
CA PRO A 73 -14.15 -1.09 2.89
C PRO A 73 -14.14 -0.30 1.57
N VAL A 74 -12.96 -0.09 1.01
CA VAL A 74 -12.79 0.59 -0.29
C VAL A 74 -11.84 -0.18 -1.19
N ASN A 75 -12.12 -0.15 -2.49
CA ASN A 75 -11.23 -0.65 -3.52
C ASN A 75 -10.41 0.52 -4.06
N LEU A 76 -9.10 0.42 -3.93
CA LEU A 76 -8.14 1.38 -4.48
C LEU A 76 -7.57 0.85 -5.78
N VAL A 77 -7.43 1.72 -6.77
CA VAL A 77 -7.00 1.36 -8.13
C VAL A 77 -5.60 1.88 -8.39
N TYR A 78 -4.77 1.08 -9.09
CA TYR A 78 -3.44 1.50 -9.52
C TYR A 78 -3.45 2.88 -10.19
N GLY A 79 -2.55 3.76 -9.74
CA GLY A 79 -2.43 5.13 -10.23
C GLY A 79 -3.38 6.14 -9.57
N GLU A 80 -4.27 5.68 -8.68
CA GLU A 80 -5.15 6.58 -7.91
C GLU A 80 -4.31 7.41 -6.93
N VAL A 81 -4.60 8.72 -6.87
CA VAL A 81 -3.99 9.64 -5.91
C VAL A 81 -4.97 9.85 -4.76
N LEU A 82 -4.57 9.45 -3.56
CA LEU A 82 -5.39 9.61 -2.35
C LEU A 82 -5.27 11.01 -1.76
N TYR A 83 -4.09 11.61 -1.89
CA TYR A 83 -3.77 12.98 -1.46
C TYR A 83 -2.74 13.62 -2.37
N GLU A 84 -2.91 14.91 -2.62
CA GLU A 84 -1.87 15.78 -3.15
C GLU A 84 -1.20 16.58 -2.00
N PRO A 85 0.05 17.06 -2.19
CA PRO A 85 0.70 17.93 -1.21
C PRO A 85 -0.13 19.19 -0.92
N GLY A 86 -0.33 19.52 0.37
CA GLY A 86 -1.14 20.66 0.83
C GLY A 86 -2.64 20.36 0.91
N GLU A 87 -3.10 19.20 0.45
CA GLU A 87 -4.52 18.84 0.61
C GLU A 87 -4.84 18.46 2.05
N ARG A 88 -6.04 18.87 2.48
CA ARG A 88 -6.58 18.47 3.78
C ARG A 88 -6.88 16.99 3.81
N VAL A 89 -6.36 16.27 4.81
CA VAL A 89 -6.63 14.86 5.02
C VAL A 89 -8.06 14.66 5.51
N ARG A 90 -8.93 14.19 4.61
CA ARG A 90 -10.35 13.93 4.90
C ARG A 90 -10.63 12.54 5.43
N HIS A 91 -9.77 11.58 5.08
CA HIS A 91 -9.89 10.19 5.48
C HIS A 91 -8.52 9.64 5.86
N VAL A 92 -8.49 8.66 6.73
CA VAL A 92 -7.33 7.77 6.89
C VAL A 92 -7.62 6.45 6.21
N TYR A 93 -6.57 5.76 5.73
CA TYR A 93 -6.72 4.47 5.09
C TYR A 93 -5.80 3.45 5.78
N PHE A 94 -6.32 2.25 5.98
CA PHE A 94 -5.62 1.09 6.52
C PHE A 94 -5.55 0.03 5.42
N PRO A 95 -4.42 -0.09 4.71
CA PRO A 95 -4.26 -1.03 3.61
C PRO A 95 -4.44 -2.48 4.04
N GLY A 96 -5.13 -3.27 3.21
CA GLY A 96 -5.18 -4.74 3.32
C GLY A 96 -4.12 -5.37 2.40
N ASP A 97 -4.45 -5.53 1.13
CA ASP A 97 -3.59 -6.09 0.09
C ASP A 97 -3.07 -5.04 -0.92
N VAL A 98 -3.42 -3.78 -0.70
CA VAL A 98 -2.92 -2.63 -1.48
C VAL A 98 -1.66 -2.04 -0.86
N HIS A 99 -0.84 -1.38 -1.68
CA HIS A 99 0.29 -0.59 -1.20
C HIS A 99 0.32 0.79 -1.86
N VAL A 100 0.80 1.78 -1.11
CA VAL A 100 0.75 3.20 -1.46
C VAL A 100 2.13 3.80 -1.27
N SER A 101 2.65 4.49 -2.29
CA SER A 101 3.87 5.29 -2.20
C SER A 101 3.58 6.68 -1.70
N LEU A 102 4.41 7.15 -0.78
CA LEU A 102 4.44 8.54 -0.32
C LEU A 102 5.56 9.27 -1.06
N LEU A 103 5.18 10.27 -1.87
CA LEU A 103 6.08 10.96 -2.79
C LEU A 103 6.25 12.42 -2.38
N VAL A 104 7.48 12.86 -2.22
CA VAL A 104 7.80 14.28 -2.23
C VAL A 104 7.83 14.73 -3.69
N VAL A 105 6.99 15.68 -4.03
CA VAL A 105 6.91 16.27 -5.37
C VAL A 105 7.73 17.55 -5.35
N LEU A 106 8.80 17.58 -6.13
CA LEU A 106 9.71 18.75 -6.22
C LEU A 106 9.24 19.74 -7.30
N ASP A 107 8.79 19.19 -8.43
CA ASP A 107 8.22 19.93 -9.55
C ASP A 107 7.27 19.03 -10.38
N ARG A 108 6.77 19.53 -11.52
CA ARG A 108 5.83 18.78 -12.37
C ARG A 108 6.38 17.46 -12.94
N SER A 109 7.70 17.31 -12.98
CA SER A 109 8.40 16.19 -13.61
C SER A 109 9.26 15.38 -12.64
N SER A 110 9.38 15.82 -11.37
CA SER A 110 10.32 15.25 -10.42
C SER A 110 9.61 14.90 -9.12
N ALA A 111 9.53 13.63 -8.83
CA ALA A 111 9.03 13.10 -7.58
C ALA A 111 10.01 12.08 -7.00
N LEU A 112 10.04 11.96 -5.68
CA LEU A 112 10.89 10.99 -4.97
C LEU A 112 10.05 10.24 -3.94
N GLU A 113 10.11 8.92 -3.96
CA GLU A 113 9.51 8.10 -2.90
C GLU A 113 10.30 8.25 -1.59
N VAL A 114 9.61 8.72 -0.57
CA VAL A 114 10.14 8.84 0.79
C VAL A 114 9.57 7.79 1.75
N GLY A 115 8.53 7.07 1.31
CA GLY A 115 7.91 6.01 2.09
C GLY A 115 7.01 5.12 1.26
N LEU A 116 6.95 3.86 1.63
CA LEU A 116 6.01 2.87 1.10
C LEU A 116 5.15 2.37 2.26
N VAL A 117 3.84 2.35 2.07
CA VAL A 117 2.84 1.92 3.06
C VAL A 117 2.08 0.72 2.52
N GLY A 118 1.99 -0.34 3.28
CA GLY A 118 1.16 -1.50 3.04
C GLY A 118 0.34 -1.84 4.28
N ARG A 119 0.00 -3.11 4.43
CA ARG A 119 -0.80 -3.61 5.56
C ARG A 119 -0.18 -3.38 6.95
N GLU A 120 1.10 -3.02 7.03
CA GLU A 120 1.80 -2.72 8.28
C GLU A 120 1.45 -1.36 8.88
N GLY A 121 0.68 -0.52 8.19
CA GLY A 121 0.47 0.84 8.62
C GLY A 121 -0.78 1.52 8.11
N MET A 122 -0.72 2.85 8.04
CA MET A 122 -1.84 3.68 7.62
C MET A 122 -1.39 4.84 6.73
N ILE A 123 -2.30 5.34 5.89
CA ILE A 123 -2.18 6.59 5.14
C ILE A 123 -3.01 7.65 5.87
N GLY A 124 -2.53 8.90 5.90
CA GLY A 124 -3.16 9.99 6.67
C GLY A 124 -2.56 10.15 8.07
N MET A 125 -1.36 9.61 8.30
CA MET A 125 -0.62 9.72 9.57
C MET A 125 -0.48 11.18 10.10
N PRO A 126 -0.37 12.24 9.28
CA PRO A 126 -0.29 13.61 9.79
C PRO A 126 -1.40 13.98 10.78
N LEU A 127 -2.62 13.44 10.60
CA LEU A 127 -3.73 13.66 11.55
C LEU A 127 -3.41 13.21 12.97
N ALA A 128 -2.69 12.12 13.13
CA ALA A 128 -2.30 11.61 14.45
C ALA A 128 -1.24 12.49 15.14
N LEU A 129 -0.56 13.32 14.35
CA LEU A 129 0.44 14.27 14.82
C LEU A 129 -0.11 15.70 14.94
N GLY A 130 -1.44 15.88 14.82
CA GLY A 130 -2.10 17.18 14.91
C GLY A 130 -1.99 18.04 13.66
N VAL A 131 -1.57 17.47 12.52
CA VAL A 131 -1.44 18.17 11.24
C VAL A 131 -2.59 17.75 10.31
N GLU A 132 -3.32 18.72 9.79
CA GLU A 132 -4.52 18.47 8.96
C GLU A 132 -4.21 18.32 7.47
N GLU A 133 -3.07 18.80 7.02
CA GLU A 133 -2.65 18.76 5.61
C GLU A 133 -1.65 17.65 5.35
N CYS A 134 -1.71 17.05 4.16
CA CYS A 134 -0.75 16.04 3.72
C CYS A 134 0.46 16.72 3.08
N PRO A 135 1.70 16.49 3.59
CA PRO A 135 2.89 17.12 3.01
C PRO A 135 3.42 16.39 1.76
N VAL A 136 2.83 15.26 1.39
CA VAL A 136 3.30 14.39 0.31
C VAL A 136 2.13 13.91 -0.56
N ARG A 137 2.42 13.55 -1.81
CA ARG A 137 1.46 12.81 -2.63
C ARG A 137 1.38 11.37 -2.14
N ALA A 138 0.17 10.85 -1.96
CA ALA A 138 -0.08 9.44 -1.66
C ALA A 138 -0.63 8.75 -2.93
N LEU A 139 0.19 7.92 -3.57
CA LEU A 139 -0.09 7.29 -4.86
C LEU A 139 -0.23 5.78 -4.71
N VAL A 140 -1.37 5.23 -5.14
CA VAL A 140 -1.65 3.79 -5.13
C VAL A 140 -0.78 3.07 -6.17
N GLN A 141 -0.02 2.06 -5.72
CA GLN A 141 0.96 1.33 -6.53
C GLN A 141 0.53 -0.07 -6.96
N GLY A 142 -0.57 -0.54 -6.44
CA GLY A 142 -1.20 -1.80 -6.83
C GLY A 142 -2.67 -1.76 -6.46
N SER A 143 -3.54 -2.24 -7.35
CA SER A 143 -4.97 -2.31 -7.02
C SER A 143 -5.21 -3.31 -5.91
N GLY A 144 -6.10 -2.99 -4.99
CA GLY A 144 -6.43 -3.84 -3.85
C GLY A 144 -7.41 -3.16 -2.93
N THR A 145 -7.52 -3.68 -1.72
CA THR A 145 -8.51 -3.28 -0.74
C THR A 145 -7.86 -2.53 0.44
N ALA A 146 -8.61 -1.60 0.99
CA ALA A 146 -8.26 -0.90 2.23
C ALA A 146 -9.53 -0.67 3.07
N LEU A 147 -9.34 -0.45 4.35
CA LEU A 147 -10.37 0.11 5.23
C LEU A 147 -10.14 1.62 5.30
N ARG A 148 -11.19 2.41 5.09
CA ARG A 148 -11.18 3.86 5.13
C ARG A 148 -11.97 4.34 6.35
N MET A 149 -11.50 5.39 7.01
CA MET A 149 -12.21 6.05 8.11
C MET A 149 -12.16 7.56 7.91
N LYS A 150 -13.25 8.26 8.27
CA LYS A 150 -13.29 9.72 8.24
C LYS A 150 -12.29 10.31 9.24
N ALA A 151 -11.65 11.43 8.86
CA ALA A 151 -10.67 12.11 9.70
C ALA A 151 -11.21 12.50 11.07
N ALA A 152 -12.48 12.93 11.17
CA ALA A 152 -13.12 13.27 12.44
C ALA A 152 -13.24 12.04 13.36
N ALA A 153 -13.79 10.94 12.86
CA ALA A 153 -13.93 9.70 13.61
C ALA A 153 -12.56 9.15 14.06
N PHE A 154 -11.55 9.20 13.17
CA PHE A 154 -10.20 8.78 13.54
C PHE A 154 -9.61 9.62 14.69
N ARG A 155 -9.78 10.94 14.69
CA ARG A 155 -9.31 11.80 15.78
C ARG A 155 -10.03 11.50 17.10
N GLU A 156 -11.34 11.26 17.06
CA GLU A 156 -12.11 10.87 18.25
C GLU A 156 -11.63 9.55 18.83
N GLU A 157 -11.45 8.51 17.97
CA GLU A 157 -10.95 7.22 18.43
C GLU A 157 -9.49 7.31 18.92
N LEU A 158 -8.65 8.09 18.25
CA LEU A 158 -7.27 8.32 18.70
C LEU A 158 -7.23 8.98 20.08
N ALA A 159 -8.13 9.94 20.36
CA ALA A 159 -8.20 10.60 21.66
C ALA A 159 -8.69 9.67 22.79
N ARG A 160 -9.52 8.67 22.46
CA ARG A 160 -10.12 7.74 23.42
C ARG A 160 -9.31 6.49 23.69
N SER A 161 -8.53 6.02 22.69
CA SER A 161 -7.83 4.72 22.74
C SER A 161 -6.33 4.90 22.92
N ALA A 162 -5.83 4.68 24.13
CA ALA A 162 -4.40 4.65 24.42
C ALA A 162 -3.68 3.51 23.66
N PRO A 163 -4.27 2.31 23.43
CA PRO A 163 -3.69 1.30 22.55
C PRO A 163 -3.53 1.79 21.10
N LEU A 164 -4.54 2.46 20.52
CA LEU A 164 -4.46 3.02 19.18
C LEU A 164 -3.37 4.09 19.08
N GLN A 165 -3.30 5.01 20.03
CA GLN A 165 -2.24 6.03 20.09
C GLN A 165 -0.86 5.37 20.07
N ARG A 166 -0.66 4.35 20.90
CA ARG A 166 0.62 3.65 21.01
C ARG A 166 1.04 3.02 19.69
N GLU A 167 0.12 2.30 19.02
CA GLU A 167 0.42 1.65 17.74
C GLU A 167 0.67 2.66 16.63
N VAL A 168 -0.11 3.75 16.56
CA VAL A 168 0.08 4.82 15.59
C VAL A 168 1.40 5.57 15.82
N TYR A 169 1.79 5.84 17.07
CA TYR A 169 3.07 6.50 17.35
C TYR A 169 4.27 5.59 17.09
N ARG A 170 4.16 4.28 17.35
CA ARG A 170 5.17 3.29 16.95
C ARG A 170 5.34 3.26 15.43
N TYR A 171 4.22 3.27 14.71
CA TYR A 171 4.22 3.35 13.26
C TYR A 171 4.85 4.67 12.75
N ALA A 172 4.49 5.82 13.33
CA ALA A 172 5.09 7.12 13.00
C ALA A 172 6.61 7.11 13.21
N HIS A 173 7.09 6.54 14.33
CA HIS A 173 8.51 6.35 14.57
C HIS A 173 9.17 5.45 13.50
N ALA A 174 8.53 4.33 13.14
CA ALA A 174 9.03 3.45 12.09
C ALA A 174 9.15 4.17 10.73
N LYS A 175 8.18 5.03 10.39
CA LYS A 175 8.24 5.86 9.17
C LYS A 175 9.34 6.90 9.21
N LEU A 176 9.58 7.53 10.36
CA LEU A 176 10.69 8.46 10.54
C LEU A 176 12.05 7.75 10.36
N VAL A 177 12.22 6.56 10.93
CA VAL A 177 13.44 5.75 10.74
C VAL A 177 13.59 5.34 9.28
N GLN A 178 12.50 4.91 8.62
CA GLN A 178 12.51 4.57 7.19
C GLN A 178 12.93 5.77 6.32
N ALA A 179 12.40 6.96 6.57
CA ALA A 179 12.75 8.17 5.82
C ALA A 179 14.23 8.54 5.99
N ARG A 180 14.75 8.51 7.23
CA ARG A 180 16.18 8.73 7.53
C ARG A 180 17.06 7.70 6.83
N GLN A 181 16.68 6.43 6.86
CA GLN A 181 17.41 5.35 6.19
C GLN A 181 17.39 5.50 4.68
N THR A 182 16.27 5.96 4.11
CA THR A 182 16.15 6.24 2.68
C THR A 182 17.05 7.40 2.26
N ALA A 183 17.12 8.47 3.04
CA ALA A 183 18.03 9.60 2.78
C ALA A 183 19.49 9.16 2.77
N ALA A 184 19.95 8.40 3.78
CA ALA A 184 21.28 7.85 3.82
C ALA A 184 21.54 6.88 2.66
N CYS A 185 20.56 6.01 2.36
CA CYS A 185 20.65 5.04 1.28
C CYS A 185 20.80 5.74 -0.09
N ASN A 186 20.08 6.83 -0.34
CA ASN A 186 20.15 7.58 -1.57
C ASN A 186 21.53 8.21 -1.80
N ARG A 187 22.26 8.54 -0.74
CA ARG A 187 23.60 9.15 -0.82
C ARG A 187 24.72 8.13 -0.96
N PHE A 188 24.62 6.99 -0.27
CA PHE A 188 25.78 6.11 -0.05
C PHE A 188 25.70 4.75 -0.74
N HIS A 189 24.53 4.35 -1.28
CA HIS A 189 24.38 3.04 -1.91
C HIS A 189 24.11 3.15 -3.41
N GLU A 190 24.69 2.21 -4.16
CA GLU A 190 24.51 2.10 -5.60
C GLU A 190 23.07 1.78 -5.98
N VAL A 191 22.65 2.24 -7.17
CA VAL A 191 21.29 2.08 -7.70
C VAL A 191 20.86 0.62 -7.73
N GLN A 192 21.77 -0.31 -8.06
CA GLN A 192 21.47 -1.75 -8.08
C GLN A 192 21.04 -2.26 -6.71
N ALA A 193 21.78 -1.92 -5.64
CA ALA A 193 21.47 -2.37 -4.28
C ALA A 193 20.19 -1.70 -3.75
N ARG A 194 19.93 -0.45 -4.15
CA ARG A 194 18.71 0.28 -3.83
C ARG A 194 17.50 -0.30 -4.55
N LEU A 195 17.62 -0.69 -5.82
CA LEU A 195 16.58 -1.36 -6.59
C LEU A 195 16.24 -2.72 -5.97
N ALA A 196 17.24 -3.52 -5.61
CA ALA A 196 17.03 -4.81 -4.93
C ALA A 196 16.29 -4.63 -3.60
N ARG A 197 16.68 -3.63 -2.79
CA ARG A 197 15.99 -3.27 -1.55
C ARG A 197 14.52 -2.88 -1.82
N TRP A 198 14.29 -2.03 -2.80
CA TRP A 198 12.94 -1.53 -3.13
C TRP A 198 12.01 -2.68 -3.55
N LEU A 199 12.47 -3.56 -4.43
CA LEU A 199 11.71 -4.75 -4.88
C LEU A 199 11.36 -5.68 -3.72
N LEU A 200 12.28 -5.90 -2.77
CA LEU A 200 12.02 -6.70 -1.58
C LEU A 200 11.01 -6.03 -0.65
N MET A 201 11.11 -4.73 -0.44
CA MET A 201 10.16 -3.98 0.39
C MET A 201 8.75 -4.00 -0.21
N THR A 202 8.62 -3.91 -1.53
CA THR A 202 7.34 -4.05 -2.25
C THR A 202 6.80 -5.47 -2.09
N ARG A 203 7.62 -6.48 -2.36
CA ARG A 203 7.27 -7.88 -2.18
C ARG A 203 6.74 -8.21 -0.78
N ASP A 204 7.43 -7.74 0.25
CA ASP A 204 7.07 -8.00 1.64
C ASP A 204 5.69 -7.39 2.00
N ARG A 205 5.23 -6.33 1.28
CA ARG A 205 3.92 -5.68 1.48
C ARG A 205 2.81 -6.29 0.64
N VAL A 206 3.13 -6.63 -0.60
CA VAL A 206 2.16 -7.19 -1.57
C VAL A 206 1.95 -8.68 -1.36
N GLY A 207 2.95 -9.39 -0.82
CA GLY A 207 2.92 -10.86 -0.70
C GLY A 207 3.03 -11.58 -2.04
N SER A 208 3.48 -10.89 -3.11
CA SER A 208 3.63 -11.46 -4.46
C SER A 208 5.07 -11.30 -4.95
N ASP A 209 5.53 -12.25 -5.73
CA ASP A 209 6.81 -12.17 -6.45
C ASP A 209 6.70 -11.46 -7.80
N HIS A 210 5.48 -11.04 -8.21
CA HIS A 210 5.19 -10.45 -9.51
C HIS A 210 4.65 -9.03 -9.37
N PHE A 211 5.24 -8.07 -10.11
CA PHE A 211 4.89 -6.66 -10.10
C PHE A 211 4.77 -6.13 -11.53
N HIS A 212 3.89 -5.14 -11.73
CA HIS A 212 3.87 -4.34 -12.96
C HIS A 212 4.48 -2.97 -12.68
N LEU A 213 5.72 -2.73 -13.13
CA LEU A 213 6.51 -1.54 -12.84
C LEU A 213 7.33 -1.15 -14.06
N THR A 214 7.21 0.08 -14.53
CA THR A 214 8.04 0.60 -15.64
C THR A 214 9.40 1.11 -15.15
N HIS A 215 10.40 1.20 -16.02
CA HIS A 215 11.70 1.82 -15.67
C HIS A 215 11.57 3.30 -15.34
N GLU A 216 10.63 4.00 -15.97
CA GLU A 216 10.32 5.40 -15.67
C GLU A 216 9.84 5.53 -14.24
N PHE A 217 8.82 4.75 -13.90
CA PHE A 217 8.29 4.70 -12.55
C PHE A 217 9.37 4.37 -11.50
N LEU A 218 10.20 3.36 -11.75
CA LEU A 218 11.29 3.00 -10.84
C LEU A 218 12.35 4.10 -10.74
N ALA A 219 12.55 4.88 -11.80
CA ALA A 219 13.46 6.02 -11.79
C ALA A 219 12.97 7.11 -10.82
N ASP A 220 11.68 7.43 -10.85
CA ASP A 220 11.04 8.37 -9.92
C ASP A 220 11.13 7.84 -8.48
N MET A 221 10.78 6.56 -8.26
CA MET A 221 10.83 5.95 -6.92
C MET A 221 12.24 5.93 -6.31
N LEU A 222 13.26 5.74 -7.15
CA LEU A 222 14.65 5.71 -6.71
C LEU A 222 15.35 7.07 -6.78
N GLY A 223 14.72 8.10 -7.35
CA GLY A 223 15.34 9.40 -7.56
C GLY A 223 16.58 9.33 -8.45
N VAL A 224 16.52 8.61 -9.56
CA VAL A 224 17.62 8.41 -10.49
C VAL A 224 17.16 8.53 -11.95
N ARG A 225 18.09 8.68 -12.88
CA ARG A 225 17.75 8.64 -14.30
C ARG A 225 17.31 7.24 -14.73
N ARG A 226 16.35 7.13 -15.65
CA ARG A 226 15.86 5.87 -16.23
C ARG A 226 16.98 4.94 -16.70
N ALA A 227 18.06 5.50 -17.30
CA ALA A 227 19.23 4.72 -17.71
C ALA A 227 19.89 3.98 -16.53
N GLY A 228 19.96 4.61 -15.34
CA GLY A 228 20.48 3.98 -14.13
C GLY A 228 19.65 2.77 -13.69
N VAL A 229 18.31 2.90 -13.76
CA VAL A 229 17.40 1.76 -13.48
C VAL A 229 17.60 0.64 -14.50
N THR A 230 17.72 0.98 -15.80
CA THR A 230 17.94 -0.02 -16.85
C THR A 230 19.21 -0.82 -16.61
N THR A 231 20.31 -0.12 -16.27
CA THR A 231 21.59 -0.78 -15.92
C THR A 231 21.46 -1.67 -14.70
N ALA A 232 20.86 -1.16 -13.61
CA ALA A 232 20.67 -1.90 -12.38
C ALA A 232 19.80 -3.16 -12.57
N ALA A 233 18.68 -3.02 -13.28
CA ALA A 233 17.80 -4.14 -13.59
C ALA A 233 18.50 -5.21 -14.46
N THR A 234 19.30 -4.78 -15.46
CA THR A 234 20.08 -5.69 -16.30
C THR A 234 21.10 -6.50 -15.47
N ILE A 235 21.76 -5.87 -14.51
CA ILE A 235 22.72 -6.56 -13.61
C ILE A 235 21.98 -7.61 -12.76
N LEU A 236 20.82 -7.25 -12.16
CA LEU A 236 20.04 -8.19 -11.36
C LEU A 236 19.49 -9.35 -12.20
N GLN A 237 19.11 -9.11 -13.47
CA GLN A 237 18.68 -10.15 -14.41
C GLN A 237 19.83 -11.10 -14.78
N ARG A 238 21.02 -10.58 -15.11
CA ARG A 238 22.21 -11.40 -15.40
C ARG A 238 22.56 -12.32 -14.23
N LYS A 239 22.35 -11.86 -13.00
CA LYS A 239 22.52 -12.66 -11.78
C LYS A 239 21.35 -13.64 -11.53
N LYS A 240 20.33 -13.69 -12.40
CA LYS A 240 19.10 -14.50 -12.27
C LYS A 240 18.31 -14.24 -10.98
N LEU A 241 18.43 -13.04 -10.42
CA LEU A 241 17.72 -12.64 -9.19
C LEU A 241 16.30 -12.18 -9.50
N ILE A 242 16.11 -11.55 -10.68
CA ILE A 242 14.82 -11.10 -11.19
C ILE A 242 14.67 -11.46 -12.66
N SER A 243 13.43 -11.48 -13.14
CA SER A 243 13.08 -11.39 -14.56
C SER A 243 12.39 -10.05 -14.78
N TYR A 244 12.74 -9.34 -15.85
CA TYR A 244 12.10 -8.07 -16.20
C TYR A 244 11.80 -8.03 -17.71
N ARG A 245 10.53 -7.93 -18.06
CA ARG A 245 10.09 -7.87 -19.46
C ARG A 245 8.84 -7.00 -19.62
N ARG A 246 8.91 -5.94 -20.42
CA ARG A 246 7.78 -5.06 -20.78
C ARG A 246 6.98 -4.55 -19.57
N GLY A 247 7.68 -4.07 -18.53
CA GLY A 247 7.04 -3.57 -17.31
C GLY A 247 6.66 -4.63 -16.29
N HIS A 248 6.83 -5.92 -16.60
CA HIS A 248 6.60 -7.00 -15.64
C HIS A 248 7.90 -7.44 -15.00
N ILE A 249 7.96 -7.38 -13.68
CA ILE A 249 9.08 -7.85 -12.87
C ILE A 249 8.63 -9.10 -12.11
N SER A 250 9.51 -10.11 -12.08
CA SER A 250 9.35 -11.28 -11.22
C SER A 250 10.61 -11.47 -10.39
N VAL A 251 10.47 -11.65 -9.09
CA VAL A 251 11.57 -12.05 -8.20
C VAL A 251 11.78 -13.55 -8.35
N LEU A 252 12.94 -13.97 -8.84
CA LEU A 252 13.28 -15.37 -9.10
C LEU A 252 14.02 -16.01 -7.92
N ASP A 253 14.89 -15.23 -7.28
CA ASP A 253 15.66 -15.67 -6.10
C ASP A 253 15.60 -14.58 -5.03
N ARG A 254 14.73 -14.79 -4.04
CA ARG A 254 14.56 -13.87 -2.91
C ARG A 254 15.80 -13.77 -2.05
N ALA A 255 16.49 -14.90 -1.80
CA ALA A 255 17.66 -14.92 -0.95
C ALA A 255 18.83 -14.19 -1.60
N GLY A 256 19.09 -14.48 -2.88
CA GLY A 256 20.08 -13.78 -3.68
C GLY A 256 19.77 -12.30 -3.84
N LEU A 257 18.48 -11.93 -4.03
CA LEU A 257 18.07 -10.53 -4.10
C LEU A 257 18.30 -9.81 -2.75
N ALA A 258 18.06 -10.48 -1.62
CA ALA A 258 18.34 -9.94 -0.29
C ALA A 258 19.84 -9.74 -0.05
N ALA A 259 20.69 -10.66 -0.54
CA ALA A 259 22.15 -10.52 -0.49
C ALA A 259 22.65 -9.39 -1.42
N ALA A 260 21.96 -9.11 -2.52
CA ALA A 260 22.28 -8.02 -3.43
C ALA A 260 21.74 -6.66 -2.97
N ALA A 261 20.82 -6.62 -2.03
CA ALA A 261 20.27 -5.39 -1.46
C ALA A 261 21.27 -4.74 -0.48
N CYS A 262 21.13 -3.41 -0.32
CA CYS A 262 21.91 -2.73 0.72
C CYS A 262 21.42 -3.10 2.14
N PRO A 263 22.27 -2.96 3.17
CA PRO A 263 21.93 -3.29 4.57
C PRO A 263 20.68 -2.56 5.09
N CYS A 264 20.31 -1.46 4.44
CA CYS A 264 19.10 -0.69 4.73
C CYS A 264 17.81 -1.54 4.67
N TYR A 265 17.79 -2.60 3.85
CA TYR A 265 16.68 -3.53 3.82
C TYR A 265 16.41 -4.19 5.17
N GLY A 266 17.45 -4.68 5.83
CA GLY A 266 17.35 -5.29 7.16
C GLY A 266 16.81 -4.33 8.21
N VAL A 267 17.29 -3.08 8.20
CA VAL A 267 16.81 -2.03 9.12
C VAL A 267 15.34 -1.75 8.93
N VAL A 268 14.89 -1.50 7.68
CA VAL A 268 13.47 -1.19 7.39
C VAL A 268 12.57 -2.39 7.67
N ARG A 269 13.01 -3.61 7.35
CA ARG A 269 12.24 -4.83 7.60
C ARG A 269 12.01 -5.09 9.10
N SER A 270 12.99 -4.77 9.96
CA SER A 270 12.83 -4.95 11.41
C SER A 270 11.80 -4.02 12.04
N LEU A 271 11.45 -2.90 11.37
CA LEU A 271 10.46 -1.92 11.82
C LEU A 271 9.01 -2.30 11.45
N ALA A 272 8.83 -3.21 10.50
CA ALA A 272 7.52 -3.65 10.01
C ALA A 272 6.94 -4.83 10.82
N ARG A 273 7.52 -5.12 11.99
CA ARG A 273 7.11 -6.20 12.91
C ARG A 273 6.28 -5.68 14.06
#